data_3d5447be62a2b5941254a479d5c9573d
#
_entry.id   3d5447be62a2b5941254a479d5c9573d
#
_cell.length_a   1.000
_cell.length_b   1.000
_cell.length_c   1.000
_cell.angle_alpha   90.00
_cell.angle_beta   90.00
_cell.angle_gamma   90.00
#
_symmetry.space_group_name_H-M   'P 1'
#
loop_
_entity.id
_entity.type
_entity.pdbx_description
1 polymer ?
#
loop_
_entity_poly.entity_id
_entity_poly.type
_entity_poly.pdbx_seq_one_letter_code
_entity_poly.pdbx_strand_id
1 'polypeptide(L)'
;GADEELPSKESRFDLAFKMRTGEYKGQPQLTLEIVDFRVTEEVEKVESRKKEIEVIRLKVKDWEVESGKAQIFVEGKSEIKGRNRYALEKSDELAIYTSPPGQSELRTILEEVKPEKVYLIGINPPEFTPKTFLAHLAGLVKYTLAKKDGKTTISALAAVTAQRETTIRLGLEWLVAGGQVYVEVLDDDV
;
A
#
# COMPACT_ATOMS: atom_id res chain seq x y z
N GLY A 1 45.66 12.48 -13.14
CA GLY A 1 44.94 11.93 -14.21
C GLY A 1 43.57 12.52 -14.29
N ALA A 2 43.32 13.37 -15.24
CA ALA A 2 42.02 13.99 -15.38
C ALA A 2 41.57 13.76 -16.80
N ASP A 3 40.80 12.75 -17.02
CA ASP A 3 39.89 12.57 -18.17
C ASP A 3 39.17 11.21 -18.02
N GLU A 4 38.64 10.96 -16.82
CA GLU A 4 37.68 9.87 -16.68
C GLU A 4 36.34 10.40 -17.15
N GLU A 5 35.85 9.93 -18.27
CA GLU A 5 34.52 10.21 -18.78
C GLU A 5 33.50 9.83 -17.70
N LEU A 6 32.65 10.79 -17.31
CA LEU A 6 31.59 10.53 -16.38
C LEU A 6 30.66 9.41 -16.92
N PRO A 7 30.22 8.49 -16.06
CA PRO A 7 29.34 7.41 -16.49
C PRO A 7 28.06 7.95 -17.12
N SER A 8 27.52 7.23 -18.10
CA SER A 8 26.27 7.62 -18.74
C SER A 8 25.12 7.63 -17.72
N LYS A 9 24.06 8.38 -18.00
CA LYS A 9 22.87 8.44 -17.12
C LYS A 9 22.19 7.09 -16.92
N GLU A 10 22.53 6.11 -17.73
CA GLU A 10 21.91 4.77 -17.72
C GLU A 10 22.85 3.71 -17.11
N SER A 11 24.09 4.06 -16.77
CA SER A 11 25.06 3.14 -16.17
C SER A 11 24.83 2.95 -14.67
N ARG A 12 25.03 1.72 -14.18
CA ARG A 12 25.17 1.47 -12.74
C ARG A 12 26.64 1.62 -12.34
N PHE A 13 26.86 2.25 -11.21
CA PHE A 13 28.19 2.44 -10.68
C PHE A 13 28.19 2.39 -9.15
N ASP A 14 29.30 1.89 -8.62
CA ASP A 14 29.59 1.99 -7.19
C ASP A 14 30.27 3.32 -6.94
N LEU A 15 29.86 4.00 -5.90
CA LEU A 15 30.35 5.32 -5.54
C LEU A 15 30.99 5.28 -4.15
N ALA A 16 32.28 5.61 -4.08
CA ALA A 16 32.96 5.87 -2.81
C ALA A 16 32.96 7.36 -2.53
N PHE A 17 32.47 7.76 -1.36
CA PHE A 17 32.41 9.16 -0.97
C PHE A 17 32.77 9.36 0.49
N LYS A 18 33.20 10.56 0.83
CA LYS A 18 33.39 11.03 2.20
C LYS A 18 32.28 12.00 2.55
N MET A 19 31.67 11.83 3.71
CA MET A 19 30.74 12.79 4.27
C MET A 19 31.49 13.72 5.23
N ARG A 20 31.28 15.02 5.06
CA ARG A 20 31.75 16.04 6.01
C ARG A 20 30.57 16.87 6.47
N THR A 21 30.51 17.10 7.75
CA THR A 21 29.59 18.08 8.33
C THR A 21 30.32 19.40 8.47
N GLY A 22 29.71 20.46 8.02
CA GLY A 22 30.18 21.84 8.16
C GLY A 22 29.03 22.76 8.51
N GLU A 23 29.37 24.05 8.65
CA GLU A 23 28.37 25.08 8.89
C GLU A 23 28.51 26.15 7.81
N TYR A 24 27.40 26.51 7.18
CA TYR A 24 27.35 27.60 6.22
C TYR A 24 26.26 28.58 6.64
N LYS A 25 26.68 29.83 6.93
CA LYS A 25 25.78 30.89 7.40
C LYS A 25 24.96 30.52 8.65
N GLY A 26 25.59 29.82 9.61
CA GLY A 26 24.91 29.40 10.85
C GLY A 26 23.97 28.21 10.72
N GLN A 27 23.94 27.54 9.56
CA GLN A 27 23.14 26.33 9.36
C GLN A 27 24.06 25.12 9.12
N PRO A 28 23.77 23.98 9.75
CA PRO A 28 24.52 22.75 9.50
C PRO A 28 24.37 22.33 8.04
N GLN A 29 25.49 22.10 7.38
CA GLN A 29 25.56 21.65 5.99
C GLN A 29 26.28 20.31 5.90
N LEU A 30 25.70 19.39 5.14
CA LEU A 30 26.33 18.13 4.77
C LEU A 30 26.97 18.26 3.39
N THR A 31 28.27 18.01 3.31
CA THR A 31 29.01 17.98 2.04
C THR A 31 29.42 16.55 1.72
N LEU A 32 29.13 16.12 0.50
CA LEU A 32 29.57 14.84 -0.05
C LEU A 32 30.76 15.11 -0.99
N GLU A 33 31.89 14.50 -0.70
CA GLU A 33 33.09 14.53 -1.53
C GLU A 33 33.25 13.17 -2.20
N ILE A 34 33.04 13.10 -3.50
CA ILE A 34 33.24 11.88 -4.28
C ILE A 34 34.74 11.57 -4.29
N VAL A 35 35.10 10.36 -3.86
CA VAL A 35 36.48 9.89 -3.79
C VAL A 35 36.82 9.04 -4.99
N ASP A 36 35.90 8.19 -5.40
CA ASP A 36 36.10 7.24 -6.51
C ASP A 36 34.75 6.73 -7.01
N PHE A 37 34.70 6.30 -8.23
CA PHE A 37 33.55 5.57 -8.77
C PHE A 37 34.01 4.45 -9.72
N ARG A 38 33.25 3.38 -9.76
CA ARG A 38 33.49 2.25 -10.67
C ARG A 38 32.19 1.90 -11.37
N VAL A 39 32.21 1.91 -12.70
CA VAL A 39 31.10 1.39 -13.50
C VAL A 39 31.04 -0.12 -13.32
N THR A 40 29.92 -0.62 -12.79
CA THR A 40 29.79 -2.03 -12.38
C THR A 40 29.25 -2.90 -13.50
N GLU A 41 28.33 -2.39 -14.30
CA GLU A 41 27.81 -3.06 -15.52
C GLU A 41 27.10 -2.04 -16.41
N GLU A 42 27.25 -2.16 -17.72
CA GLU A 42 26.24 -1.66 -18.63
C GLU A 42 24.99 -2.51 -18.41
N VAL A 43 23.93 -1.90 -17.86
CA VAL A 43 22.65 -2.59 -17.81
C VAL A 43 22.23 -2.78 -19.26
N GLU A 44 22.40 -4.01 -19.79
CA GLU A 44 21.62 -4.39 -20.96
C GLU A 44 20.19 -3.95 -20.64
N LYS A 45 19.66 -3.09 -21.50
CA LYS A 45 18.23 -2.76 -21.45
C LYS A 45 17.47 -4.06 -21.63
N VAL A 46 17.29 -4.79 -20.53
CA VAL A 46 16.14 -5.67 -20.44
C VAL A 46 14.98 -4.70 -20.54
N GLU A 47 14.53 -4.45 -21.75
CA GLU A 47 13.19 -3.94 -21.99
C GLU A 47 12.24 -4.97 -21.37
N SER A 48 12.14 -4.96 -20.05
CA SER A 48 10.91 -5.35 -19.43
C SER A 48 9.92 -4.33 -20.01
N ARG A 49 9.25 -4.72 -21.08
CA ARG A 49 8.04 -4.05 -21.52
C ARG A 49 7.14 -4.04 -20.30
N LYS A 50 7.27 -2.96 -19.50
CA LYS A 50 6.24 -2.65 -18.49
C LYS A 50 5.01 -2.51 -19.33
N LYS A 51 4.16 -3.54 -19.32
CA LYS A 51 2.86 -3.48 -19.95
C LYS A 51 2.21 -2.22 -19.36
N GLU A 52 2.04 -1.19 -20.18
CA GLU A 52 1.40 0.04 -19.71
C GLU A 52 -0.02 -0.31 -19.34
N ILE A 53 -0.39 -0.06 -18.09
CA ILE A 53 -1.74 -0.26 -17.60
C ILE A 53 -2.57 0.89 -18.14
N GLU A 54 -3.62 0.60 -18.90
CA GLU A 54 -4.61 1.59 -19.31
C GLU A 54 -5.44 2.01 -18.09
N VAL A 55 -5.42 3.30 -17.72
CA VAL A 55 -6.16 3.82 -16.57
C VAL A 55 -7.30 4.71 -17.04
N ILE A 56 -8.53 4.28 -16.76
CA ILE A 56 -9.77 5.01 -17.08
C ILE A 56 -10.37 5.56 -15.79
N ARG A 57 -10.53 6.87 -15.70
CA ARG A 57 -11.20 7.52 -14.57
C ARG A 57 -12.70 7.61 -14.83
N LEU A 58 -13.50 7.03 -13.93
CA LEU A 58 -14.95 7.02 -14.04
C LEU A 58 -15.60 7.78 -12.89
N LYS A 59 -16.77 8.35 -13.17
CA LYS A 59 -17.68 8.84 -12.12
C LYS A 59 -18.52 7.66 -11.60
N VAL A 60 -18.93 7.73 -10.34
CA VAL A 60 -19.73 6.67 -9.69
C VAL A 60 -20.93 6.22 -10.51
N LYS A 61 -21.62 7.15 -11.20
CA LYS A 61 -22.81 6.85 -12.00
C LYS A 61 -22.53 6.19 -13.36
N ASP A 62 -21.30 6.29 -13.84
CA ASP A 62 -20.94 5.85 -15.19
C ASP A 62 -20.20 4.49 -15.18
N TRP A 63 -19.73 4.03 -14.00
CA TRP A 63 -18.89 2.86 -13.89
C TRP A 63 -19.59 1.53 -14.19
N GLU A 64 -20.87 1.40 -13.85
CA GLU A 64 -21.64 0.16 -14.05
C GLU A 64 -21.78 -0.23 -15.53
N VAL A 65 -21.78 0.76 -16.41
CA VAL A 65 -21.92 0.56 -17.86
C VAL A 65 -20.63 0.02 -18.48
N GLU A 66 -19.47 0.45 -17.96
CA GLU A 66 -18.18 0.17 -18.59
C GLU A 66 -17.42 -1.00 -17.95
N SER A 67 -17.73 -1.35 -16.70
CA SER A 67 -16.94 -2.32 -15.93
C SER A 67 -17.54 -3.74 -15.85
N GLY A 68 -18.47 -4.09 -16.70
CA GLY A 68 -19.27 -5.33 -16.61
C GLY A 68 -18.47 -6.67 -16.56
N LYS A 69 -17.16 -6.66 -16.82
CA LYS A 69 -16.26 -7.81 -16.71
C LYS A 69 -15.14 -7.62 -15.69
N ALA A 70 -14.98 -6.41 -15.16
CA ALA A 70 -13.89 -6.08 -14.26
C ALA A 70 -14.08 -6.70 -12.89
N GLN A 71 -13.00 -7.20 -12.32
CA GLN A 71 -12.99 -7.55 -10.90
C GLN A 71 -13.04 -6.25 -10.07
N ILE A 72 -13.94 -6.20 -9.08
CA ILE A 72 -14.19 -4.97 -8.32
C ILE A 72 -13.49 -5.04 -6.98
N PHE A 73 -12.55 -4.11 -6.76
CA PHE A 73 -11.94 -3.88 -5.45
C PHE A 73 -12.82 -2.97 -4.60
N VAL A 74 -13.22 -3.47 -3.43
CA VAL A 74 -14.03 -2.72 -2.45
C VAL A 74 -13.56 -3.04 -1.03
N GLU A 75 -13.30 -2.02 -0.24
CA GLU A 75 -13.04 -2.14 1.20
C GLU A 75 -13.81 -1.10 2.00
N GLY A 76 -14.03 -1.40 3.28
CA GLY A 76 -14.88 -0.59 4.14
C GLY A 76 -16.37 -0.78 3.88
N LYS A 77 -17.17 0.18 4.37
CA LYS A 77 -18.62 0.16 4.16
C LYS A 77 -18.95 0.64 2.75
N SER A 78 -19.55 -0.24 1.95
CA SER A 78 -19.97 0.05 0.59
C SER A 78 -21.31 -0.60 0.28
N GLU A 79 -22.10 -0.01 -0.60
CA GLU A 79 -23.33 -0.59 -1.15
C GLU A 79 -23.04 -1.55 -2.31
N ILE A 80 -21.85 -1.43 -2.91
CA ILE A 80 -21.42 -2.27 -4.02
C ILE A 80 -20.76 -3.54 -3.49
N LYS A 81 -21.08 -4.65 -4.11
CA LYS A 81 -20.43 -5.93 -3.84
C LYS A 81 -19.11 -6.01 -4.63
N GLY A 82 -18.04 -6.37 -3.95
CA GLY A 82 -16.73 -6.54 -4.54
C GLY A 82 -15.84 -7.41 -3.66
N ARG A 83 -14.57 -7.48 -4.01
CA ARG A 83 -13.55 -8.22 -3.27
C ARG A 83 -12.62 -7.26 -2.54
N ASN A 84 -12.20 -7.61 -1.35
CA ASN A 84 -11.15 -6.89 -0.64
C ASN A 84 -9.76 -7.32 -1.17
N ARG A 85 -8.71 -6.62 -0.77
CA ARG A 85 -7.31 -6.86 -1.22
C ARG A 85 -6.81 -8.30 -1.04
N TYR A 86 -7.36 -9.03 -0.05
CA TYR A 86 -6.94 -10.40 0.27
C TYR A 86 -7.72 -11.47 -0.52
N ALA A 87 -8.76 -11.06 -1.26
CA ALA A 87 -9.61 -11.96 -2.03
C ALA A 87 -9.56 -11.68 -3.54
N LEU A 88 -8.69 -10.75 -3.96
CA LEU A 88 -8.48 -10.45 -5.37
C LEU A 88 -7.73 -11.61 -6.04
N GLU A 89 -8.03 -11.80 -7.31
CA GLU A 89 -7.41 -12.81 -8.17
C GLU A 89 -6.87 -12.13 -9.43
N LYS A 90 -6.06 -12.83 -10.22
CA LYS A 90 -5.58 -12.31 -11.51
C LYS A 90 -6.76 -11.99 -12.43
N SER A 91 -6.73 -10.82 -13.06
CA SER A 91 -7.78 -10.36 -13.97
C SER A 91 -7.22 -9.31 -14.93
N ASP A 92 -7.67 -9.35 -16.17
CA ASP A 92 -7.28 -8.36 -17.19
C ASP A 92 -7.89 -6.98 -16.90
N GLU A 93 -9.02 -6.93 -16.19
CA GLU A 93 -9.69 -5.69 -15.84
C GLU A 93 -9.93 -5.59 -14.35
N LEU A 94 -9.61 -4.44 -13.76
CA LEU A 94 -9.78 -4.15 -12.34
C LEU A 94 -10.49 -2.81 -12.15
N ALA A 95 -11.58 -2.81 -11.39
CA ALA A 95 -12.25 -1.58 -10.97
C ALA A 95 -11.87 -1.27 -9.52
N ILE A 96 -11.19 -0.16 -9.28
CA ILE A 96 -10.88 0.35 -7.94
C ILE A 96 -12.03 1.25 -7.51
N TYR A 97 -13.01 0.65 -6.83
CA TYR A 97 -14.21 1.36 -6.41
C TYR A 97 -13.97 2.23 -5.18
N THR A 98 -13.38 1.66 -4.13
CA THR A 98 -12.94 2.43 -2.95
C THR A 98 -11.44 2.70 -3.01
N SER A 99 -11.01 3.85 -2.49
CA SER A 99 -9.57 4.17 -2.43
C SER A 99 -8.85 3.20 -1.50
N PRO A 100 -7.77 2.53 -1.95
CA PRO A 100 -6.91 1.76 -1.07
C PRO A 100 -6.31 2.64 0.04
N PRO A 101 -5.99 2.09 1.24
CA PRO A 101 -5.53 2.89 2.37
C PRO A 101 -4.13 3.48 2.20
N GLY A 102 -3.42 3.13 1.14
CA GLY A 102 -2.12 3.72 0.83
C GLY A 102 -1.51 3.23 -0.47
N GLN A 103 -0.35 3.82 -0.81
CA GLN A 103 0.36 3.50 -2.06
C GLN A 103 0.92 2.07 -2.06
N SER A 104 1.37 1.57 -0.91
CA SER A 104 1.85 0.20 -0.76
C SER A 104 0.76 -0.81 -1.07
N GLU A 105 -0.42 -0.60 -0.50
CA GLU A 105 -1.58 -1.47 -0.71
C GLU A 105 -2.06 -1.43 -2.16
N LEU A 106 -2.09 -0.24 -2.78
CA LEU A 106 -2.40 -0.12 -4.21
C LEU A 106 -1.39 -0.87 -5.07
N ARG A 107 -0.10 -0.75 -4.77
CA ARG A 107 0.96 -1.46 -5.50
C ARG A 107 0.77 -2.97 -5.40
N THR A 108 0.56 -3.50 -4.19
CA THR A 108 0.31 -4.93 -3.97
C THR A 108 -0.91 -5.41 -4.76
N ILE A 109 -2.02 -4.66 -4.75
CA ILE A 109 -3.21 -4.98 -5.54
C ILE A 109 -2.87 -5.11 -7.04
N LEU A 110 -2.14 -4.15 -7.59
CA LEU A 110 -1.78 -4.16 -9.01
C LEU A 110 -0.79 -5.28 -9.35
N GLU A 111 0.13 -5.60 -8.45
CA GLU A 111 1.11 -6.69 -8.63
C GLU A 111 0.45 -8.08 -8.56
N GLU A 112 -0.58 -8.25 -7.75
CA GLU A 112 -1.32 -9.51 -7.62
C GLU A 112 -2.31 -9.70 -8.76
N VAL A 113 -3.13 -8.71 -9.05
CA VAL A 113 -4.17 -8.78 -10.09
C VAL A 113 -3.56 -8.76 -11.49
N LYS A 114 -2.49 -8.00 -11.71
CA LYS A 114 -1.79 -7.78 -12.99
C LYS A 114 -2.73 -7.34 -14.12
N PRO A 115 -3.57 -6.34 -13.89
CA PRO A 115 -4.56 -5.92 -14.87
C PRO A 115 -3.88 -5.22 -16.07
N GLU A 116 -4.50 -5.37 -17.24
CA GLU A 116 -4.18 -4.55 -18.42
C GLU A 116 -4.94 -3.23 -18.39
N LYS A 117 -6.13 -3.23 -17.77
CA LYS A 117 -7.00 -2.07 -17.68
C LYS A 117 -7.49 -1.86 -16.24
N VAL A 118 -7.42 -0.61 -15.78
CA VAL A 118 -7.89 -0.21 -14.45
C VAL A 118 -8.93 0.89 -14.57
N TYR A 119 -10.11 0.64 -14.04
CA TYR A 119 -11.16 1.64 -13.87
C TYR A 119 -11.02 2.26 -12.47
N LEU A 120 -10.77 3.55 -12.41
CA LEU A 120 -10.55 4.27 -11.16
C LEU A 120 -11.78 5.12 -10.83
N ILE A 121 -12.57 4.67 -9.87
CA ILE A 121 -13.69 5.40 -9.28
C ILE A 121 -13.20 6.13 -8.02
N GLY A 122 -12.50 5.44 -7.14
CA GLY A 122 -11.73 6.01 -6.04
C GLY A 122 -12.59 6.71 -4.99
N ILE A 123 -13.71 6.12 -4.57
CA ILE A 123 -14.51 6.65 -3.47
C ILE A 123 -13.70 6.54 -2.18
N ASN A 124 -13.51 7.66 -1.51
CA ASN A 124 -12.83 7.66 -0.23
C ASN A 124 -13.71 6.99 0.84
N PRO A 125 -13.15 6.03 1.61
CA PRO A 125 -13.81 5.53 2.80
C PRO A 125 -14.11 6.69 3.77
N PRO A 126 -15.10 6.55 4.66
CA PRO A 126 -15.35 7.54 5.70
C PRO A 126 -14.08 7.85 6.49
N GLU A 127 -13.80 9.14 6.68
CA GLU A 127 -12.68 9.57 7.50
C GLU A 127 -12.93 9.20 8.97
N PHE A 128 -11.95 8.54 9.57
CA PHE A 128 -11.97 8.23 10.98
C PHE A 128 -11.04 9.17 11.74
N THR A 129 -11.57 9.83 12.78
CA THR A 129 -10.71 10.35 13.84
C THR A 129 -10.17 9.17 14.67
N PRO A 130 -9.05 9.30 15.38
CA PRO A 130 -8.56 8.23 16.25
C PRO A 130 -9.61 7.68 17.21
N LYS A 131 -10.44 8.57 17.78
CA LYS A 131 -11.52 8.21 18.70
C LYS A 131 -12.62 7.39 18.01
N THR A 132 -13.08 7.81 16.84
CA THR A 132 -14.13 7.11 16.08
C THR A 132 -13.63 5.80 15.51
N PHE A 133 -12.36 5.74 15.09
CA PHE A 133 -11.73 4.50 14.66
C PHE A 133 -11.66 3.47 15.79
N LEU A 134 -11.17 3.84 16.96
CA LEU A 134 -11.08 2.94 18.12
C LEU A 134 -12.46 2.46 18.57
N ALA A 135 -13.46 3.34 18.58
CA ALA A 135 -14.84 2.94 18.88
C ALA A 135 -15.39 1.94 17.85
N HIS A 136 -15.10 2.16 16.57
CA HIS A 136 -15.50 1.25 15.49
C HIS A 136 -14.79 -0.11 15.63
N LEU A 137 -13.48 -0.11 15.87
CA LEU A 137 -12.68 -1.31 16.07
C LEU A 137 -13.17 -2.11 17.28
N ALA A 138 -13.44 -1.45 18.41
CA ALA A 138 -14.01 -2.09 19.60
C ALA A 138 -15.38 -2.73 19.28
N GLY A 139 -16.20 -2.06 18.47
CA GLY A 139 -17.47 -2.60 17.97
C GLY A 139 -17.30 -3.87 17.14
N LEU A 140 -16.30 -3.91 16.27
CA LEU A 140 -15.97 -5.10 15.47
C LEU A 140 -15.47 -6.25 16.33
N VAL A 141 -14.61 -5.98 17.31
CA VAL A 141 -14.15 -7.00 18.28
C VAL A 141 -15.36 -7.57 19.07
N LYS A 142 -16.24 -6.71 19.56
CA LYS A 142 -17.47 -7.15 20.23
C LYS A 142 -18.37 -8.00 19.33
N TYR A 143 -18.52 -7.61 18.07
CA TYR A 143 -19.25 -8.42 17.08
C TYR A 143 -18.59 -9.79 16.87
N THR A 144 -17.26 -9.84 16.78
CA THR A 144 -16.51 -11.08 16.64
C THR A 144 -16.74 -12.03 17.80
N LEU A 145 -16.69 -11.50 19.04
CA LEU A 145 -17.00 -12.26 20.25
C LEU A 145 -18.43 -12.84 20.21
N ALA A 146 -19.40 -12.05 19.76
CA ALA A 146 -20.82 -12.44 19.79
C ALA A 146 -21.22 -13.39 18.65
N LYS A 147 -20.52 -13.36 17.50
CA LYS A 147 -20.96 -14.02 16.25
C LYS A 147 -19.94 -14.94 15.60
N LYS A 148 -18.68 -14.93 16.02
CA LYS A 148 -17.58 -15.68 15.43
C LYS A 148 -16.70 -16.38 16.46
N ASP A 149 -17.28 -16.77 17.59
CA ASP A 149 -16.57 -17.45 18.69
C ASP A 149 -15.29 -16.74 19.13
N GLY A 150 -15.24 -15.42 19.01
CA GLY A 150 -14.09 -14.59 19.36
C GLY A 150 -12.95 -14.61 18.33
N LYS A 151 -13.06 -15.31 17.22
CA LYS A 151 -11.97 -15.47 16.25
C LYS A 151 -12.11 -14.54 15.04
N THR A 152 -11.03 -13.83 14.71
CA THR A 152 -10.92 -13.01 13.51
C THR A 152 -9.46 -12.86 13.11
N THR A 153 -9.20 -12.36 11.91
CA THR A 153 -7.85 -12.06 11.44
C THR A 153 -7.62 -10.55 11.35
N ILE A 154 -6.36 -10.14 11.45
CA ILE A 154 -5.98 -8.73 11.23
C ILE A 154 -6.40 -8.26 9.83
N SER A 155 -6.22 -9.11 8.82
CA SER A 155 -6.62 -8.85 7.44
C SER A 155 -8.13 -8.62 7.29
N ALA A 156 -8.97 -9.41 7.96
CA ALA A 156 -10.41 -9.21 7.95
C ALA A 156 -10.83 -7.86 8.57
N LEU A 157 -10.22 -7.49 9.70
CA LEU A 157 -10.44 -6.19 10.34
C LEU A 157 -9.95 -5.04 9.46
N ALA A 158 -8.79 -5.20 8.82
CA ALA A 158 -8.21 -4.22 7.90
C ALA A 158 -9.13 -3.97 6.70
N ALA A 159 -9.63 -5.04 6.07
CA ALA A 159 -10.54 -4.94 4.93
C ALA A 159 -11.87 -4.24 5.27
N VAL A 160 -12.49 -4.61 6.40
CA VAL A 160 -13.79 -4.04 6.83
C VAL A 160 -13.67 -2.56 7.21
N THR A 161 -12.52 -2.14 7.73
CA THR A 161 -12.26 -0.75 8.11
C THR A 161 -11.62 0.07 6.99
N ALA A 162 -11.21 -0.55 5.88
CA ALA A 162 -10.38 0.05 4.83
C ALA A 162 -9.12 0.69 5.40
N GLN A 163 -8.48 0.03 6.37
CA GLN A 163 -7.27 0.50 7.04
C GLN A 163 -6.08 -0.41 6.74
N ARG A 164 -4.87 0.05 7.06
CA ARG A 164 -3.67 -0.78 7.03
C ARG A 164 -3.67 -1.75 8.20
N GLU A 165 -3.07 -2.92 8.03
CA GLU A 165 -2.91 -3.89 9.12
C GLU A 165 -2.16 -3.30 10.32
N THR A 166 -1.14 -2.47 10.06
CA THR A 166 -0.42 -1.76 11.12
C THR A 166 -1.32 -0.87 11.95
N THR A 167 -2.29 -0.19 11.33
CA THR A 167 -3.29 0.63 12.04
C THR A 167 -4.18 -0.23 12.92
N ILE A 168 -4.59 -1.42 12.42
CA ILE A 168 -5.40 -2.36 13.20
C ILE A 168 -4.62 -2.87 14.41
N ARG A 169 -3.36 -3.30 14.23
CA ARG A 169 -2.50 -3.78 15.33
C ARG A 169 -2.36 -2.73 16.42
N LEU A 170 -1.99 -1.50 16.05
CA LEU A 170 -1.87 -0.39 16.99
C LEU A 170 -3.19 -0.09 17.70
N GLY A 171 -4.32 -0.14 16.99
CA GLY A 171 -5.65 0.06 17.59
C GLY A 171 -6.01 -1.02 18.60
N LEU A 172 -5.70 -2.29 18.30
CA LEU A 172 -5.93 -3.40 19.24
C LEU A 172 -5.02 -3.29 20.47
N GLU A 173 -3.73 -2.99 20.29
CA GLU A 173 -2.79 -2.74 21.38
C GLU A 173 -3.29 -1.64 22.32
N TRP A 174 -3.82 -0.55 21.74
CA TRP A 174 -4.39 0.54 22.52
C TRP A 174 -5.63 0.11 23.32
N LEU A 175 -6.53 -0.68 22.71
CA LEU A 175 -7.72 -1.22 23.38
C LEU A 175 -7.34 -2.20 24.50
N VAL A 176 -6.31 -3.02 24.30
CA VAL A 176 -5.76 -3.93 25.33
C VAL A 176 -5.15 -3.14 26.48
N ALA A 177 -4.31 -2.14 26.18
CA ALA A 177 -3.70 -1.28 27.19
C ALA A 177 -4.73 -0.51 28.02
N GLY A 178 -5.86 -0.15 27.39
CA GLY A 178 -7.01 0.48 28.05
C GLY A 178 -7.90 -0.51 28.83
N GLY A 179 -7.57 -1.80 28.86
CA GLY A 179 -8.35 -2.84 29.55
C GLY A 179 -9.73 -3.10 28.93
N GLN A 180 -9.94 -2.67 27.67
CA GLN A 180 -11.25 -2.79 27.01
C GLN A 180 -11.46 -4.15 26.33
N VAL A 181 -10.37 -4.79 25.93
CA VAL A 181 -10.37 -6.10 25.27
C VAL A 181 -9.16 -6.92 25.72
N TYR A 182 -9.29 -8.23 25.63
CA TYR A 182 -8.18 -9.17 25.72
C TYR A 182 -7.99 -9.81 24.33
N VAL A 183 -6.77 -9.87 23.86
CA VAL A 183 -6.42 -10.43 22.55
C VAL A 183 -5.34 -11.50 22.76
N GLU A 184 -5.62 -12.70 22.29
CA GLU A 184 -4.66 -13.78 22.17
C GLU A 184 -4.31 -13.97 20.69
N VAL A 185 -3.03 -13.98 20.37
CA VAL A 185 -2.55 -14.29 19.03
C VAL A 185 -2.43 -15.80 18.94
N LEU A 186 -3.26 -16.40 18.11
CA LEU A 186 -3.12 -17.80 17.76
C LEU A 186 -2.16 -17.85 16.57
N ASP A 187 -0.96 -18.42 16.78
CA ASP A 187 -0.09 -18.75 15.66
C ASP A 187 -0.78 -19.87 14.89
N ASP A 188 -1.18 -19.58 13.65
CA ASP A 188 -1.53 -20.65 12.72
C ASP A 188 -0.21 -21.33 12.32
N ASP A 189 0.11 -22.41 13.02
CA ASP A 189 1.11 -23.37 12.58
C ASP A 189 0.64 -23.99 11.25
N VAL A 190 1.23 -23.52 10.14
CA VAL A 190 1.26 -24.24 8.86
C VAL A 190 2.66 -24.23 8.31
#